data_583a00d3576b63f1aa422f7bad56e7f9
#
_entry.id   583a00d3576b63f1aa422f7bad56e7f9
#
_cell.length_a   1.000
_cell.length_b   1.000
_cell.length_c   1.000
_cell.angle_alpha   90.00
_cell.angle_beta   90.00
_cell.angle_gamma   90.00
#
_symmetry.space_group_name_H-M   'P 1'
#
loop_
_entity.id
_entity.type
_entity.pdbx_description
1 polymer ?
#
loop_
_entity_poly.entity_id
_entity_poly.type
_entity_poly.pdbx_seq_one_letter_code
_entity_poly.pdbx_strand_id
1 'polypeptide(L)'
;EIGLFEDDYIRKISTKQPIFIPFKSIFQGALAGCLLAVFLFLAVTQGPKMYRELRLRHYRSDINKVMIDEFNPTVLNDYPDENKQYSYKEAEVRKMFDTAKEKIMTNDDNQAVVLMNKLKFSNASENVKSKVEYLKGFLQVPDYSNFKSNFDYQTIKNEPAVYDGVYILWHGKIANSVTAEGRTAFNLVLGDEEAG
;
A
#
# COMPACT_ATOMS: atom_id res chain seq x y z
N GLU A 1 76.61 -29.97 28.87
CA GLU A 1 75.70 -30.45 27.79
C GLU A 1 74.27 -29.89 27.88
N ILE A 2 73.99 -28.74 28.53
CA ILE A 2 72.66 -28.14 28.68
C ILE A 2 72.52 -26.90 27.73
N GLY A 3 73.60 -26.46 27.11
CA GLY A 3 73.53 -25.21 26.28
C GLY A 3 73.06 -25.35 24.84
N LEU A 4 73.03 -26.59 24.31
CA LEU A 4 72.76 -26.79 22.87
C LEU A 4 71.26 -26.87 22.52
N PHE A 5 70.38 -27.08 23.49
CA PHE A 5 68.93 -27.18 23.27
C PHE A 5 68.22 -25.83 23.32
N GLU A 6 68.76 -24.82 24.00
CA GLU A 6 68.13 -23.49 24.10
C GLU A 6 68.28 -22.68 22.81
N ASP A 7 69.39 -22.78 22.12
CA ASP A 7 69.62 -22.02 20.88
C ASP A 7 68.78 -22.51 19.70
N ASP A 8 68.49 -23.81 19.64
CA ASP A 8 67.63 -24.37 18.56
C ASP A 8 66.17 -24.05 18.75
N TYR A 9 65.74 -23.92 20.03
CA TYR A 9 64.35 -23.54 20.35
C TYR A 9 64.10 -22.04 20.05
N ILE A 10 65.06 -21.19 20.37
CA ILE A 10 65.00 -19.77 20.07
C ILE A 10 65.07 -19.49 18.60
N ARG A 11 65.86 -20.25 17.82
CA ARG A 11 65.94 -20.17 16.36
C ARG A 11 64.59 -20.54 15.69
N LYS A 12 63.86 -21.54 16.22
CA LYS A 12 62.56 -21.98 15.68
C LYS A 12 61.47 -20.98 15.95
N ILE A 13 61.53 -20.20 17.01
CA ILE A 13 60.57 -19.14 17.32
C ILE A 13 60.81 -17.88 16.51
N SER A 14 62.05 -17.59 16.16
CA SER A 14 62.47 -16.40 15.39
C SER A 14 62.18 -16.48 13.90
N THR A 15 61.79 -17.65 13.36
CA THR A 15 61.49 -17.82 11.90
C THR A 15 60.03 -17.69 11.54
N LYS A 16 59.17 -17.35 12.49
CA LYS A 16 57.82 -16.93 12.11
C LYS A 16 57.90 -15.52 11.50
N GLN A 17 58.00 -15.47 10.20
CA GLN A 17 57.85 -14.20 9.47
C GLN A 17 56.56 -13.52 9.89
N PRO A 18 56.57 -12.24 10.26
CA PRO A 18 55.36 -11.51 10.53
C PRO A 18 54.48 -11.58 9.26
N ILE A 19 53.24 -12.06 9.44
CA ILE A 19 52.26 -12.06 8.39
C ILE A 19 51.99 -10.58 8.05
N PHE A 20 52.65 -10.08 7.04
CA PHE A 20 52.46 -8.72 6.56
C PHE A 20 51.19 -8.71 5.74
N ILE A 21 50.09 -8.45 6.35
CA ILE A 21 48.80 -8.24 5.63
C ILE A 21 48.89 -6.84 5.03
N PRO A 22 48.92 -6.70 3.69
CA PRO A 22 49.05 -5.39 3.08
C PRO A 22 47.83 -4.54 3.45
N PHE A 23 48.07 -3.35 3.96
CA PHE A 23 47.03 -2.42 4.41
C PHE A 23 45.91 -2.21 3.38
N LYS A 24 46.25 -2.29 2.08
CA LYS A 24 45.34 -2.21 0.95
C LYS A 24 44.29 -3.35 0.95
N SER A 25 44.66 -4.58 1.31
CA SER A 25 43.71 -5.71 1.36
C SER A 25 42.78 -5.64 2.56
N ILE A 26 43.26 -5.11 3.70
CA ILE A 26 42.41 -4.87 4.88
C ILE A 26 41.35 -3.80 4.55
N PHE A 27 41.76 -2.72 3.90
CA PHE A 27 40.86 -1.64 3.51
C PHE A 27 39.82 -2.09 2.47
N GLN A 28 40.21 -2.88 1.48
CA GLN A 28 39.28 -3.48 0.52
C GLN A 28 38.30 -4.44 1.16
N GLY A 29 38.73 -5.27 2.12
CA GLY A 29 37.88 -6.15 2.87
C GLY A 29 36.86 -5.40 3.75
N ALA A 30 37.31 -4.34 4.44
CA ALA A 30 36.44 -3.50 5.24
C ALA A 30 35.37 -2.78 4.39
N LEU A 31 35.74 -2.24 3.23
CA LEU A 31 34.83 -1.60 2.31
C LEU A 31 33.77 -2.59 1.77
N ALA A 32 34.20 -3.79 1.36
CA ALA A 32 33.30 -4.84 0.90
C ALA A 32 32.34 -5.29 2.02
N GLY A 33 32.83 -5.42 3.25
CA GLY A 33 32.01 -5.74 4.41
C GLY A 33 30.94 -4.67 4.72
N CYS A 34 31.32 -3.39 4.65
CA CYS A 34 30.37 -2.28 4.82
C CYS A 34 29.31 -2.27 3.74
N LEU A 35 29.68 -2.49 2.47
CA LEU A 35 28.72 -2.55 1.35
C LEU A 35 27.75 -3.73 1.53
N LEU A 36 28.26 -4.88 1.94
CA LEU A 36 27.42 -6.05 2.21
C LEU A 36 26.44 -5.79 3.37
N ALA A 37 26.91 -5.17 4.45
CA ALA A 37 26.07 -4.81 5.58
C ALA A 37 24.96 -3.83 5.19
N VAL A 38 25.28 -2.80 4.39
CA VAL A 38 24.28 -1.86 3.85
C VAL A 38 23.28 -2.58 2.96
N PHE A 39 23.76 -3.46 2.08
CA PHE A 39 22.89 -4.24 1.19
C PHE A 39 21.94 -5.13 1.98
N LEU A 40 22.44 -5.86 2.99
CA LEU A 40 21.62 -6.68 3.86
C LEU A 40 20.61 -5.85 4.66
N PHE A 41 21.03 -4.71 5.18
CA PHE A 41 20.11 -3.79 5.86
C PHE A 41 18.98 -3.32 4.93
N LEU A 42 19.30 -2.91 3.71
CA LEU A 42 18.30 -2.52 2.71
C LEU A 42 17.41 -3.70 2.30
N ALA A 43 17.97 -4.88 2.12
CA ALA A 43 17.23 -6.09 1.78
C ALA A 43 16.21 -6.47 2.88
N VAL A 44 16.60 -6.36 4.15
CA VAL A 44 15.72 -6.67 5.30
C VAL A 44 14.66 -5.58 5.51
N THR A 45 15.00 -4.30 5.36
CA THR A 45 14.08 -3.19 5.65
C THR A 45 13.17 -2.85 4.49
N GLN A 46 13.66 -2.89 3.26
CA GLN A 46 12.90 -2.50 2.06
C GLN A 46 12.43 -3.70 1.22
N GLY A 47 13.12 -4.84 1.31
CA GLY A 47 12.81 -6.05 0.54
C GLY A 47 11.36 -6.51 0.69
N PRO A 48 10.80 -6.63 1.91
CA PRO A 48 9.41 -7.02 2.10
C PRO A 48 8.41 -6.05 1.47
N LYS A 49 8.68 -4.73 1.56
CA LYS A 49 7.83 -3.69 0.96
C LYS A 49 7.87 -3.79 -0.57
N MET A 50 9.05 -3.87 -1.13
CA MET A 50 9.25 -3.97 -2.59
C MET A 50 8.65 -5.27 -3.15
N TYR A 51 8.82 -6.41 -2.46
CA TYR A 51 8.21 -7.67 -2.85
C TYR A 51 6.69 -7.60 -2.84
N ARG A 52 6.10 -7.01 -1.79
CA ARG A 52 4.65 -6.79 -1.70
C ARG A 52 4.15 -5.91 -2.86
N GLU A 53 4.82 -4.79 -3.15
CA GLU A 53 4.46 -3.91 -4.26
C GLU A 53 4.55 -4.60 -5.62
N LEU A 54 5.61 -5.39 -5.87
CA LEU A 54 5.75 -6.15 -7.10
C LEU A 54 4.66 -7.21 -7.26
N ARG A 55 4.33 -7.93 -6.19
CA ARG A 55 3.24 -8.89 -6.17
C ARG A 55 1.90 -8.24 -6.44
N LEU A 56 1.65 -7.08 -5.84
CA LEU A 56 0.44 -6.29 -6.03
C LEU A 56 0.32 -5.79 -7.47
N ARG A 57 1.39 -5.29 -8.05
CA ARG A 57 1.42 -4.87 -9.46
C ARG A 57 1.09 -6.01 -10.40
N HIS A 58 1.63 -7.20 -10.14
CA HIS A 58 1.32 -8.38 -10.95
C HIS A 58 -0.14 -8.78 -10.82
N TYR A 59 -0.66 -8.86 -9.59
CA TYR A 59 -2.06 -9.16 -9.32
C TYR A 59 -3.00 -8.13 -9.98
N ARG A 60 -2.66 -6.85 -9.90
CA ARG A 60 -3.45 -5.76 -10.49
C ARG A 60 -3.26 -5.59 -11.99
N SER A 61 -2.31 -6.27 -12.62
CA SER A 61 -2.12 -6.20 -14.08
C SER A 61 -3.37 -6.64 -14.85
N ASP A 62 -4.15 -7.55 -14.27
CA ASP A 62 -5.39 -8.04 -14.87
C ASP A 62 -6.52 -6.99 -14.89
N ILE A 63 -6.42 -5.94 -14.07
CA ILE A 63 -7.37 -4.81 -14.09
C ILE A 63 -7.43 -4.16 -15.47
N ASN A 64 -6.30 -4.08 -16.16
CA ASN A 64 -6.25 -3.50 -17.50
C ASN A 64 -7.08 -4.28 -18.53
N LYS A 65 -7.33 -5.57 -18.29
CA LYS A 65 -8.17 -6.42 -19.13
C LYS A 65 -9.67 -6.15 -18.94
N VAL A 66 -10.04 -5.49 -17.82
CA VAL A 66 -11.42 -5.11 -17.56
C VAL A 66 -11.72 -3.84 -18.33
N MET A 67 -12.48 -3.97 -19.41
CA MET A 67 -12.82 -2.86 -20.30
C MET A 67 -14.34 -2.79 -20.48
N ILE A 68 -14.84 -1.59 -20.69
CA ILE A 68 -16.21 -1.41 -21.19
C ILE A 68 -16.14 -1.76 -22.68
N ASP A 69 -16.82 -2.86 -23.07
CA ASP A 69 -16.78 -3.39 -24.43
C ASP A 69 -17.16 -2.33 -25.46
N GLU A 70 -16.32 -2.19 -26.49
CA GLU A 70 -16.65 -1.40 -27.67
C GLU A 70 -17.79 -2.05 -28.52
N PHE A 71 -17.90 -3.39 -28.44
CA PHE A 71 -18.87 -4.18 -29.16
C PHE A 71 -20.27 -4.25 -28.49
N ASN A 72 -20.36 -3.92 -27.20
CA ASN A 72 -21.63 -3.77 -26.49
C ASN A 72 -21.75 -2.33 -25.97
N PRO A 73 -22.22 -1.41 -26.84
CA PRO A 73 -22.13 0.03 -26.60
C PRO A 73 -23.10 0.54 -25.54
N THR A 74 -23.95 -0.31 -24.96
CA THR A 74 -24.89 0.13 -23.90
C THR A 74 -24.15 0.45 -22.61
N VAL A 75 -23.64 1.67 -22.57
CA VAL A 75 -22.95 2.21 -21.36
C VAL A 75 -23.95 2.78 -20.37
N LEU A 76 -25.04 3.31 -20.89
CA LEU A 76 -26.14 3.90 -20.12
C LEU A 76 -27.36 2.99 -20.13
N ASN A 77 -28.12 3.04 -19.04
CA ASN A 77 -29.38 2.34 -18.94
C ASN A 77 -30.51 3.23 -19.53
N ASP A 78 -31.25 2.73 -20.51
CA ASP A 78 -32.35 3.44 -21.13
C ASP A 78 -33.63 3.44 -20.27
N TYR A 79 -33.66 2.59 -19.21
CA TYR A 79 -34.81 2.46 -18.34
C TYR A 79 -34.63 3.27 -17.05
N PRO A 80 -35.71 3.85 -16.49
CA PRO A 80 -35.68 4.50 -15.22
C PRO A 80 -35.31 3.47 -14.12
N ASP A 81 -34.17 3.69 -13.45
CA ASP A 81 -33.75 2.93 -12.29
C ASP A 81 -34.18 3.71 -11.04
N GLU A 82 -35.02 3.10 -10.20
CA GLU A 82 -35.54 3.72 -8.97
C GLU A 82 -34.43 4.03 -7.96
N ASN A 83 -33.31 3.31 -8.04
CA ASN A 83 -32.14 3.51 -7.17
C ASN A 83 -31.15 4.55 -7.71
N LYS A 84 -31.45 5.17 -8.86
CA LYS A 84 -30.56 6.12 -9.50
C LYS A 84 -30.51 7.43 -8.73
N GLN A 85 -29.33 7.71 -8.16
CA GLN A 85 -29.05 8.99 -7.51
C GLN A 85 -28.32 9.97 -8.42
N TYR A 86 -27.56 9.45 -9.40
CA TYR A 86 -26.74 10.23 -10.30
C TYR A 86 -27.09 9.96 -11.77
N SER A 87 -27.00 11.00 -12.58
CA SER A 87 -27.18 10.92 -14.01
C SER A 87 -25.96 11.50 -14.72
N TYR A 88 -25.24 10.66 -15.42
CA TYR A 88 -24.01 11.01 -16.13
C TYR A 88 -24.17 10.79 -17.64
N LYS A 89 -23.36 11.52 -18.41
CA LYS A 89 -23.19 11.25 -19.83
C LYS A 89 -22.30 10.04 -20.03
N GLU A 90 -22.41 9.38 -21.17
CA GLU A 90 -21.59 8.20 -21.48
C GLU A 90 -20.08 8.45 -21.30
N ALA A 91 -19.58 9.58 -21.81
CA ALA A 91 -18.17 9.95 -21.65
C ALA A 91 -17.74 10.08 -20.19
N GLU A 92 -18.63 10.54 -19.31
CA GLU A 92 -18.37 10.67 -17.87
C GLU A 92 -18.33 9.30 -17.19
N VAL A 93 -19.25 8.39 -17.57
CA VAL A 93 -19.25 7.00 -17.07
C VAL A 93 -17.95 6.29 -17.46
N ARG A 94 -17.55 6.37 -18.75
CA ARG A 94 -16.27 5.79 -19.21
C ARG A 94 -15.09 6.37 -18.47
N LYS A 95 -15.01 7.69 -18.34
CA LYS A 95 -13.93 8.37 -17.62
C LYS A 95 -13.87 7.95 -16.15
N MET A 96 -15.02 7.89 -15.45
CA MET A 96 -15.05 7.45 -14.05
C MET A 96 -14.60 6.00 -13.89
N PHE A 97 -15.01 5.13 -14.82
CA PHE A 97 -14.61 3.72 -14.82
C PHE A 97 -13.09 3.58 -15.00
N ASP A 98 -12.50 4.28 -15.98
CA ASP A 98 -11.08 4.25 -16.23
C ASP A 98 -10.29 4.90 -15.08
N THR A 99 -10.80 5.99 -14.53
CA THR A 99 -10.19 6.61 -13.34
C THR A 99 -10.24 5.68 -12.12
N ALA A 100 -11.33 4.93 -11.91
CA ALA A 100 -11.40 3.95 -10.82
C ALA A 100 -10.33 2.85 -10.98
N LYS A 101 -10.11 2.35 -12.21
CA LYS A 101 -9.02 1.40 -12.51
C LYS A 101 -7.64 2.01 -12.20
N GLU A 102 -7.41 3.24 -12.64
CA GLU A 102 -6.16 3.95 -12.36
C GLU A 102 -5.92 4.11 -10.85
N LYS A 103 -6.97 4.44 -10.09
CA LYS A 103 -6.90 4.57 -8.64
C LYS A 103 -6.53 3.25 -7.96
N ILE A 104 -7.12 2.13 -8.39
CA ILE A 104 -6.72 0.81 -7.91
C ILE A 104 -5.25 0.53 -8.27
N MET A 105 -4.83 0.81 -9.50
CA MET A 105 -3.44 0.58 -9.95
C MET A 105 -2.42 1.40 -9.15
N THR A 106 -2.81 2.57 -8.68
CA THR A 106 -1.96 3.46 -7.88
C THR A 106 -2.10 3.28 -6.38
N ASN A 107 -2.81 2.23 -5.91
CA ASN A 107 -3.09 1.96 -4.49
C ASN A 107 -3.87 3.08 -3.79
N ASP A 108 -4.77 3.75 -4.50
CA ASP A 108 -5.71 4.72 -3.94
C ASP A 108 -7.10 4.08 -3.90
N ASP A 109 -7.20 2.99 -3.14
CA ASP A 109 -8.39 2.14 -3.10
C ASP A 109 -9.61 2.89 -2.55
N ASN A 110 -9.43 3.81 -1.60
CA ASN A 110 -10.52 4.63 -1.08
C ASN A 110 -11.17 5.49 -2.18
N GLN A 111 -10.36 6.17 -2.98
CA GLN A 111 -10.90 6.97 -4.08
C GLN A 111 -11.54 6.10 -5.16
N ALA A 112 -11.00 4.91 -5.40
CA ALA A 112 -11.59 3.93 -6.31
C ALA A 112 -12.98 3.51 -5.84
N VAL A 113 -13.16 3.19 -4.54
CA VAL A 113 -14.47 2.84 -3.94
C VAL A 113 -15.49 3.94 -4.19
N VAL A 114 -15.13 5.20 -3.94
CA VAL A 114 -16.04 6.34 -4.17
C VAL A 114 -16.50 6.41 -5.62
N LEU A 115 -15.57 6.28 -6.58
CA LEU A 115 -15.91 6.31 -8.01
C LEU A 115 -16.79 5.12 -8.40
N MET A 116 -16.48 3.94 -7.90
CA MET A 116 -17.27 2.73 -8.15
C MET A 116 -18.68 2.83 -7.56
N ASN A 117 -18.82 3.38 -6.35
CA ASN A 117 -20.14 3.59 -5.77
C ASN A 117 -20.95 4.63 -6.54
N LYS A 118 -20.32 5.72 -7.01
CA LYS A 118 -20.99 6.69 -7.90
C LYS A 118 -21.50 6.02 -9.18
N LEU A 119 -20.72 5.13 -9.79
CA LEU A 119 -21.15 4.36 -10.95
C LEU A 119 -22.29 3.41 -10.62
N LYS A 120 -22.24 2.72 -9.49
CA LYS A 120 -23.28 1.82 -8.99
C LYS A 120 -24.63 2.52 -8.82
N PHE A 121 -24.64 3.72 -8.26
CA PHE A 121 -25.86 4.51 -8.03
C PHE A 121 -26.19 5.48 -9.17
N SER A 122 -25.63 5.26 -10.36
CA SER A 122 -25.86 6.09 -11.53
C SER A 122 -26.78 5.41 -12.57
N ASN A 123 -26.98 6.12 -13.67
CA ASN A 123 -27.61 5.61 -14.88
C ASN A 123 -26.69 4.72 -15.75
N ALA A 124 -25.56 4.26 -15.20
CA ALA A 124 -24.73 3.30 -15.91
C ALA A 124 -25.48 1.97 -16.14
N SER A 125 -25.22 1.32 -17.26
CA SER A 125 -25.84 0.04 -17.59
C SER A 125 -25.42 -1.07 -16.63
N GLU A 126 -26.22 -2.13 -16.54
CA GLU A 126 -25.93 -3.30 -15.73
C GLU A 126 -24.60 -3.98 -16.11
N ASN A 127 -24.20 -3.90 -17.38
CA ASN A 127 -22.91 -4.37 -17.84
C ASN A 127 -21.76 -3.57 -17.17
N VAL A 128 -21.87 -2.25 -17.12
CA VAL A 128 -20.88 -1.39 -16.44
C VAL A 128 -20.88 -1.67 -14.92
N LYS A 129 -22.06 -1.76 -14.31
CA LYS A 129 -22.20 -2.04 -12.87
C LYS A 129 -21.59 -3.40 -12.49
N SER A 130 -21.81 -4.44 -13.32
CA SER A 130 -21.21 -5.76 -13.10
C SER A 130 -19.67 -5.72 -13.19
N LYS A 131 -19.11 -4.95 -14.11
CA LYS A 131 -17.66 -4.75 -14.20
C LYS A 131 -17.11 -3.96 -13.02
N VAL A 132 -17.86 -2.99 -12.49
CA VAL A 132 -17.52 -2.28 -11.24
C VAL A 132 -17.48 -3.26 -10.07
N GLU A 133 -18.47 -4.15 -9.93
CA GLU A 133 -18.43 -5.17 -8.86
C GLU A 133 -17.23 -6.12 -9.01
N TYR A 134 -16.88 -6.48 -10.25
CA TYR A 134 -15.66 -7.28 -10.49
C TYR A 134 -14.39 -6.53 -10.06
N LEU A 135 -14.30 -5.21 -10.32
CA LEU A 135 -13.16 -4.38 -9.91
C LEU A 135 -13.01 -4.32 -8.38
N LYS A 136 -14.08 -4.45 -7.61
CA LYS A 136 -14.01 -4.49 -6.14
C LYS A 136 -13.15 -5.64 -5.62
N GLY A 137 -13.07 -6.76 -6.37
CA GLY A 137 -12.19 -7.88 -6.03
C GLY A 137 -10.70 -7.53 -6.00
N PHE A 138 -10.30 -6.43 -6.61
CA PHE A 138 -8.90 -5.96 -6.61
C PHE A 138 -8.58 -4.95 -5.51
N LEU A 139 -9.57 -4.51 -4.75
CA LEU A 139 -9.37 -3.59 -3.62
C LEU A 139 -8.64 -4.29 -2.49
N GLN A 140 -7.87 -3.51 -1.75
CA GLN A 140 -7.14 -3.98 -0.58
C GLN A 140 -7.45 -3.10 0.62
N VAL A 141 -7.41 -3.74 1.78
CA VAL A 141 -7.46 -3.01 3.05
C VAL A 141 -6.19 -2.16 3.15
N PRO A 142 -6.31 -0.84 3.26
CA PRO A 142 -5.14 0.02 3.43
C PRO A 142 -4.50 -0.23 4.79
N ASP A 143 -3.20 -0.14 4.85
CA ASP A 143 -2.47 0.00 6.11
C ASP A 143 -1.97 1.45 6.26
N TYR A 144 -1.43 1.76 7.42
CA TYR A 144 -0.96 3.12 7.73
C TYR A 144 0.09 3.64 6.74
N SER A 145 0.83 2.75 6.07
CA SER A 145 1.91 3.12 5.16
C SER A 145 1.44 3.42 3.74
N ASN A 146 0.26 2.92 3.37
CA ASN A 146 -0.29 3.06 2.02
C ASN A 146 -1.67 3.77 1.98
N PHE A 147 -2.14 4.27 3.12
CA PHE A 147 -3.36 5.06 3.21
C PHE A 147 -3.19 6.38 2.44
N LYS A 148 -4.03 6.60 1.43
CA LYS A 148 -3.90 7.77 0.57
C LYS A 148 -5.05 8.76 0.73
N SER A 149 -6.23 8.40 0.26
CA SER A 149 -7.37 9.31 0.29
C SER A 149 -8.14 9.17 1.60
N ASN A 150 -8.27 10.26 2.34
CA ASN A 150 -9.12 10.36 3.52
C ASN A 150 -10.27 11.33 3.25
N PHE A 151 -11.39 11.12 3.92
CA PHE A 151 -12.58 11.94 3.75
C PHE A 151 -13.04 12.45 5.11
N ASP A 152 -13.46 13.71 5.15
CA ASP A 152 -13.98 14.32 6.34
C ASP A 152 -15.39 13.82 6.69
N TYR A 153 -15.80 14.02 7.94
CA TYR A 153 -17.08 13.55 8.43
C TYR A 153 -18.27 14.18 7.68
N GLN A 154 -18.20 15.48 7.34
CA GLN A 154 -19.31 16.16 6.69
C GLN A 154 -19.52 15.64 5.27
N THR A 155 -18.44 15.40 4.55
CA THR A 155 -18.48 14.80 3.20
C THR A 155 -19.14 13.43 3.23
N ILE A 156 -18.75 12.54 4.17
CA ILE A 156 -19.37 11.22 4.32
C ILE A 156 -20.83 11.32 4.73
N LYS A 157 -21.15 12.19 5.68
CA LYS A 157 -22.52 12.40 6.17
C LYS A 157 -23.46 12.87 5.06
N ASN A 158 -22.99 13.70 4.14
CA ASN A 158 -23.81 14.23 3.06
C ASN A 158 -24.17 13.17 2.01
N GLU A 159 -23.25 12.25 1.71
CA GLU A 159 -23.43 11.22 0.68
C GLU A 159 -23.01 9.82 1.19
N PRO A 160 -23.63 9.29 2.26
CA PRO A 160 -23.15 8.08 2.93
C PRO A 160 -23.08 6.86 2.01
N ALA A 161 -23.98 6.73 1.05
CA ALA A 161 -23.99 5.62 0.10
C ALA A 161 -22.77 5.61 -0.83
N VAL A 162 -22.25 6.79 -1.18
CA VAL A 162 -21.05 6.93 -2.03
C VAL A 162 -19.78 6.52 -1.28
N TYR A 163 -19.77 6.76 0.03
CA TYR A 163 -18.62 6.47 0.89
C TYR A 163 -18.73 5.13 1.62
N ASP A 164 -19.74 4.30 1.27
CA ASP A 164 -19.86 2.96 1.83
C ASP A 164 -18.65 2.09 1.43
N GLY A 165 -18.00 1.48 2.42
CA GLY A 165 -16.82 0.64 2.24
C GLY A 165 -15.49 1.41 2.14
N VAL A 166 -15.44 2.73 2.32
CA VAL A 166 -14.18 3.46 2.44
C VAL A 166 -13.58 3.31 3.85
N TYR A 167 -12.28 3.31 3.92
CA TYR A 167 -11.55 3.38 5.19
C TYR A 167 -11.31 4.83 5.56
N ILE A 168 -11.43 5.14 6.85
CA ILE A 168 -11.27 6.50 7.36
C ILE A 168 -10.18 6.54 8.44
N LEU A 169 -9.48 7.65 8.48
CA LEU A 169 -8.50 7.95 9.52
C LEU A 169 -8.86 9.31 10.11
N TRP A 170 -9.55 9.28 11.24
CA TRP A 170 -9.96 10.49 11.95
C TRP A 170 -9.22 10.63 13.27
N HIS A 171 -8.90 11.86 13.62
CA HIS A 171 -8.38 12.25 14.92
C HIS A 171 -9.50 12.87 15.75
N GLY A 172 -9.53 12.54 17.03
CA GLY A 172 -10.56 13.09 17.91
C GLY A 172 -10.27 12.80 19.38
N LYS A 173 -11.10 13.34 20.25
CA LYS A 173 -11.06 13.11 21.69
C LYS A 173 -12.08 12.03 22.07
N ILE A 174 -11.65 11.08 22.87
CA ILE A 174 -12.55 10.08 23.43
C ILE A 174 -13.36 10.74 24.56
N ALA A 175 -14.68 10.62 24.49
CA ALA A 175 -15.59 11.07 25.51
C ALA A 175 -16.58 9.95 25.87
N ASN A 176 -17.18 10.04 27.08
CA ASN A 176 -18.22 9.11 27.55
C ASN A 176 -17.82 7.63 27.42
N SER A 177 -16.60 7.31 27.84
CA SER A 177 -16.12 5.93 27.84
C SER A 177 -16.85 5.10 28.91
N VAL A 178 -17.46 3.98 28.52
CA VAL A 178 -18.11 3.02 29.39
C VAL A 178 -17.57 1.63 29.12
N THR A 179 -17.07 0.97 30.13
CA THR A 179 -16.59 -0.42 30.03
C THR A 179 -17.54 -1.35 30.78
N ALA A 180 -18.09 -2.32 30.06
CA ALA A 180 -18.95 -3.37 30.63
C ALA A 180 -18.63 -4.70 29.94
N GLU A 181 -18.57 -5.79 30.67
CA GLU A 181 -18.37 -7.17 30.16
C GLU A 181 -17.14 -7.32 29.24
N GLY A 182 -16.04 -6.61 29.54
CA GLY A 182 -14.81 -6.68 28.74
C GLY A 182 -14.87 -5.92 27.40
N ARG A 183 -15.95 -5.17 27.16
CA ARG A 183 -16.13 -4.29 26.00
C ARG A 183 -16.13 -2.84 26.44
N THR A 184 -15.45 -1.99 25.68
CA THR A 184 -15.43 -0.55 25.91
C THR A 184 -16.16 0.15 24.78
N ALA A 185 -17.22 0.89 25.12
CA ALA A 185 -17.89 1.82 24.22
C ALA A 185 -17.47 3.24 24.55
N PHE A 186 -17.30 4.08 23.55
CA PHE A 186 -16.96 5.49 23.73
C PHE A 186 -17.50 6.32 22.57
N ASN A 187 -17.61 7.62 22.80
CA ASN A 187 -17.89 8.59 21.75
C ASN A 187 -16.57 9.19 21.27
N LEU A 188 -16.35 9.19 19.96
CA LEU A 188 -15.25 9.92 19.37
C LEU A 188 -15.76 11.33 18.99
N VAL A 189 -15.28 12.33 19.71
CA VAL A 189 -15.54 13.74 19.39
C VAL A 189 -14.53 14.19 18.36
N LEU A 190 -14.98 14.38 17.13
CA LEU A 190 -14.15 14.94 16.06
C LEU A 190 -14.04 16.44 16.31
N GLY A 191 -12.83 16.92 16.58
CA GLY A 191 -12.56 18.36 16.67
C GLY A 191 -12.47 18.97 15.28
N ASP A 192 -12.95 20.18 15.09
CA ASP A 192 -12.46 21.01 14.01
C ASP A 192 -10.95 21.20 14.28
N GLU A 193 -10.10 20.79 13.35
CA GLU A 193 -8.70 21.17 13.40
C GLU A 193 -8.70 22.70 13.32
N GLU A 194 -8.52 23.37 14.46
CA GLU A 194 -8.12 24.76 14.44
C GLU A 194 -6.80 24.81 13.67
N ALA A 195 -6.88 25.44 12.49
CA ALA A 195 -5.73 25.74 11.66
C ALA A 195 -4.72 26.51 12.52
N GLY A 196 -3.64 25.82 12.91
CA GLY A 196 -2.48 26.39 13.55
C GLY A 196 -1.33 26.51 12.53
#